data_423c5716330533ef45eeb9a5ee64abcc
#
_entry.id   423c5716330533ef45eeb9a5ee64abcc
#
_cell.length_a   1.000
_cell.length_b   1.000
_cell.length_c   1.000
_cell.angle_alpha   90.00
_cell.angle_beta   90.00
_cell.angle_gamma   90.00
#
_symmetry.space_group_name_H-M   'P 1'
#
loop_
_entity.id
_entity.type
_entity.pdbx_description
1 polymer ?
#
loop_
_entity_poly.entity_id
_entity_poly.type
_entity_poly.pdbx_seq_one_letter_code
_entity_poly.pdbx_strand_id
1 'polypeptide(L)'
;MAREEKVWEYAIEAGYAPLEDRCIIVKGAAGDVSEKIVRFFETWDVAVLQMCENELILLPFESFWGTLERDVSLVIPYADIESVKLINDLLNVVIDIETSSGAVRLTTQQKELSDLRLSGIYATQYAGGYKNWHAENVQPTLQALSALGR
;
A
#
# COMPACT_ATOMS: atom_id res chain seq x y z
N MET A 1 -11.65 9.00 -4.31
CA MET A 1 -10.34 9.67 -4.28
C MET A 1 -9.90 9.96 -2.86
N ALA A 2 -8.65 9.75 -2.55
CA ALA A 2 -8.10 10.02 -1.23
C ALA A 2 -6.97 11.04 -1.32
N ARG A 3 -6.92 11.93 -0.33
CA ARG A 3 -5.80 12.87 -0.18
C ARG A 3 -4.70 12.19 0.64
N GLU A 4 -3.46 12.40 0.24
CA GLU A 4 -2.30 11.85 0.95
C GLU A 4 -2.29 12.26 2.43
N GLU A 5 -2.69 13.48 2.71
CA GLU A 5 -2.82 14.02 4.08
C GLU A 5 -3.76 13.19 4.95
N LYS A 6 -4.82 12.63 4.37
CA LYS A 6 -5.77 11.79 5.11
C LYS A 6 -5.15 10.45 5.49
N VAL A 7 -4.33 9.89 4.63
CA VAL A 7 -3.56 8.68 4.98
C VAL A 7 -2.69 8.95 6.20
N TRP A 8 -1.99 10.06 6.18
CA TRP A 8 -1.13 10.50 7.28
C TRP A 8 -1.93 10.68 8.58
N GLU A 9 -3.03 11.44 8.52
CA GLU A 9 -3.89 11.68 9.69
C GLU A 9 -4.40 10.39 10.31
N TYR A 10 -4.90 9.47 9.48
CA TYR A 10 -5.46 8.21 9.96
C TYR A 10 -4.40 7.31 10.59
N ALA A 11 -3.20 7.31 10.04
CA ALA A 11 -2.08 6.58 10.64
C ALA A 11 -1.72 7.13 12.02
N ILE A 12 -1.65 8.44 12.15
CA ILE A 12 -1.38 9.12 13.44
C ILE A 12 -2.49 8.84 14.45
N GLU A 13 -3.75 8.95 14.04
CA GLU A 13 -4.90 8.65 14.91
C GLU A 13 -4.88 7.21 15.45
N ALA A 14 -4.39 6.29 14.63
CA ALA A 14 -4.28 4.88 15.02
C ALA A 14 -3.05 4.59 15.90
N GLY A 15 -2.20 5.58 16.15
CA GLY A 15 -1.03 5.43 17.03
C GLY A 15 0.26 5.07 16.32
N TYR A 16 0.33 5.18 14.99
CA TYR A 16 1.53 4.87 14.21
C TYR A 16 2.29 6.14 13.86
N ALA A 17 3.56 5.97 13.48
CA ALA A 17 4.44 7.07 13.06
C ALA A 17 4.74 6.92 11.55
N PRO A 18 3.88 7.49 10.67
CA PRO A 18 4.04 7.31 9.23
C PRO A 18 5.28 8.03 8.69
N LEU A 19 5.86 7.44 7.64
CA LEU A 19 6.97 8.05 6.90
C LEU A 19 6.41 8.88 5.76
N GLU A 20 6.99 10.06 5.57
CA GLU A 20 6.57 10.99 4.52
C GLU A 20 6.85 10.40 3.13
N ASP A 21 5.92 10.58 2.21
CA ASP A 21 6.02 10.14 0.81
C ASP A 21 6.26 8.62 0.66
N ARG A 22 5.74 7.83 1.58
CA ARG A 22 5.89 6.37 1.58
C ARG A 22 4.54 5.66 1.65
N CYS A 23 3.57 6.14 0.89
CA CYS A 23 2.28 5.49 0.74
C CYS A 23 1.95 5.25 -0.74
N ILE A 24 1.42 4.09 -1.04
CA ILE A 24 1.07 3.67 -2.41
C ILE A 24 -0.24 2.90 -2.40
N ILE A 25 -0.87 2.82 -3.57
CA ILE A 25 -2.07 2.03 -3.77
C ILE A 25 -1.69 0.58 -4.08
N VAL A 26 -2.29 -0.36 -3.40
CA VAL A 26 -2.03 -1.79 -3.58
C VAL A 26 -3.32 -2.59 -3.72
N LYS A 27 -3.21 -3.76 -4.32
CA LYS A 27 -4.24 -4.80 -4.38
C LYS A 27 -3.63 -6.13 -3.94
N GLY A 28 -4.47 -7.09 -3.62
CA GLY A 28 -4.01 -8.45 -3.36
C GLY A 28 -3.49 -9.13 -4.62
N ALA A 29 -2.45 -9.93 -4.48
CA ALA A 29 -1.91 -10.74 -5.56
C ALA A 29 -2.26 -12.21 -5.36
N ALA A 30 -2.34 -12.97 -6.48
CA ALA A 30 -2.55 -14.41 -6.43
C ALA A 30 -1.31 -15.14 -5.90
N GLY A 31 -1.51 -16.30 -5.28
CA GLY A 31 -0.45 -17.15 -4.78
C GLY A 31 -0.67 -17.56 -3.33
N ASP A 32 0.34 -18.21 -2.75
CA ASP A 32 0.31 -18.60 -1.34
C ASP A 32 0.52 -17.36 -0.47
N VAL A 33 -0.54 -16.97 0.22
CA VAL A 33 -0.53 -15.77 1.06
C VAL A 33 -1.03 -16.12 2.46
N SER A 34 -0.68 -15.27 3.43
CA SER A 34 -1.15 -15.45 4.81
C SER A 34 -2.67 -15.31 4.87
N GLU A 35 -3.28 -16.00 5.84
CA GLU A 35 -4.73 -15.96 6.05
C GLU A 35 -5.24 -14.53 6.29
N LYS A 36 -4.48 -13.71 6.99
CA LYS A 36 -4.83 -12.30 7.25
C LYS A 36 -4.99 -11.51 5.95
N ILE A 37 -4.08 -11.71 5.00
CA ILE A 37 -4.11 -11.02 3.70
C ILE A 37 -5.30 -11.52 2.86
N VAL A 38 -5.54 -12.82 2.85
CA VAL A 38 -6.69 -13.39 2.12
C VAL A 38 -7.99 -12.77 2.64
N ARG A 39 -8.18 -12.77 3.96
CA ARG A 39 -9.37 -12.19 4.58
C ARG A 39 -9.51 -10.71 4.32
N PHE A 40 -8.42 -9.97 4.37
CA PHE A 40 -8.43 -8.54 4.09
C PHE A 40 -8.95 -8.26 2.68
N PHE A 41 -8.40 -8.96 1.67
CA PHE A 41 -8.79 -8.73 0.28
C PHE A 41 -10.07 -9.45 -0.16
N GLU A 42 -10.65 -10.31 0.66
CA GLU A 42 -12.03 -10.78 0.50
C GLU A 42 -13.03 -9.66 0.79
N THR A 43 -12.68 -8.77 1.72
CA THR A 43 -13.55 -7.66 2.13
C THR A 43 -13.27 -6.39 1.31
N TRP A 44 -12.01 -6.11 1.00
CA TRP A 44 -11.55 -4.87 0.39
C TRP A 44 -10.78 -5.16 -0.90
N ASP A 45 -11.14 -4.47 -2.00
CA ASP A 45 -10.45 -4.67 -3.28
C ASP A 45 -9.14 -3.91 -3.36
N VAL A 46 -9.11 -2.71 -2.80
CA VAL A 46 -7.99 -1.77 -2.92
C VAL A 46 -7.66 -1.18 -1.56
N ALA A 47 -6.39 -0.96 -1.30
CA ALA A 47 -5.93 -0.37 -0.06
C ALA A 47 -4.76 0.57 -0.29
N VAL A 48 -4.49 1.42 0.71
CA VAL A 48 -3.23 2.17 0.79
C VAL A 48 -2.27 1.37 1.66
N LEU A 49 -1.07 1.14 1.15
CA LEU A 49 0.06 0.66 1.93
C LEU A 49 0.85 1.89 2.39
N GLN A 50 0.91 2.12 3.69
CA GLN A 50 1.70 3.19 4.30
C GLN A 50 2.86 2.58 5.08
N MET A 51 4.07 3.00 4.76
CA MET A 51 5.24 2.65 5.59
C MET A 51 5.29 3.57 6.79
N CYS A 52 5.48 2.99 7.95
CA CYS A 52 5.68 3.70 9.21
C CYS A 52 7.10 3.42 9.73
N GLU A 53 7.47 3.99 10.86
CA GLU A 53 8.82 3.79 11.41
C GLU A 53 9.12 2.33 11.75
N ASN A 54 8.12 1.58 12.24
CA ASN A 54 8.32 0.22 12.74
C ASN A 54 7.46 -0.84 12.05
N GLU A 55 6.55 -0.46 11.16
CA GLU A 55 5.61 -1.39 10.54
C GLU A 55 5.06 -0.88 9.22
N LEU A 56 4.51 -1.79 8.43
CA LEU A 56 3.63 -1.48 7.32
C LEU A 56 2.19 -1.53 7.80
N ILE A 57 1.37 -0.57 7.38
CA ILE A 57 -0.06 -0.58 7.67
C ILE A 57 -0.85 -0.52 6.37
N LEU A 58 -2.02 -1.16 6.36
CA LEU A 58 -2.96 -1.11 5.25
C LEU A 58 -4.25 -0.42 5.69
N LEU A 59 -4.65 0.59 4.91
CA LEU A 59 -5.91 1.30 5.07
C LEU A 59 -6.76 1.01 3.83
N PRO A 60 -7.91 0.34 3.98
CA PRO A 60 -8.71 -0.04 2.82
C PRO A 60 -9.52 1.12 2.26
N PHE A 61 -9.84 1.04 0.97
CA PHE A 61 -10.85 1.87 0.36
C PHE A 61 -12.20 1.17 0.40
N GLU A 62 -13.24 1.92 0.71
CA GLU A 62 -14.61 1.46 0.56
C GLU A 62 -14.88 1.31 -0.94
N SER A 63 -15.26 0.09 -1.37
CA SER A 63 -15.26 -0.27 -2.79
C SER A 63 -16.30 0.46 -3.62
N PHE A 64 -17.41 0.87 -3.03
CA PHE A 64 -18.50 1.52 -3.77
C PHE A 64 -18.19 2.98 -4.09
N TRP A 65 -17.64 3.72 -3.12
CA TRP A 65 -17.42 5.17 -3.26
C TRP A 65 -15.95 5.54 -3.45
N GLY A 66 -15.02 4.59 -3.31
CA GLY A 66 -13.59 4.86 -3.36
C GLY A 66 -13.11 5.74 -2.20
N THR A 67 -13.83 5.73 -1.09
CA THR A 67 -13.50 6.51 0.11
C THR A 67 -12.52 5.74 0.98
N LEU A 68 -11.47 6.40 1.42
CA LEU A 68 -10.49 5.80 2.32
C LEU A 68 -11.12 5.57 3.70
N GLU A 69 -11.03 4.34 4.18
CA GLU A 69 -11.48 3.99 5.53
C GLU A 69 -10.52 4.56 6.57
N ARG A 70 -11.10 5.08 7.66
CA ARG A 70 -10.30 5.70 8.73
C ARG A 70 -9.45 4.70 9.49
N ASP A 71 -9.95 3.48 9.67
CA ASP A 71 -9.31 2.51 10.54
C ASP A 71 -8.21 1.73 9.82
N VAL A 72 -7.07 1.56 10.48
CA VAL A 72 -6.01 0.67 10.04
C VAL A 72 -6.51 -0.76 10.23
N SER A 73 -6.58 -1.52 9.13
CA SER A 73 -7.18 -2.85 9.15
C SER A 73 -6.16 -3.98 9.17
N LEU A 74 -4.91 -3.71 8.80
CA LEU A 74 -3.85 -4.72 8.80
C LEU A 74 -2.52 -4.06 9.13
N VAL A 75 -1.73 -4.71 9.97
CA VAL A 75 -0.42 -4.24 10.42
C VAL A 75 0.60 -5.34 10.24
N ILE A 76 1.74 -5.02 9.64
CA ILE A 76 2.85 -5.95 9.45
C ILE A 76 4.09 -5.32 10.08
N PRO A 77 4.47 -5.72 11.32
CA PRO A 77 5.69 -5.21 11.94
C PRO A 77 6.94 -5.58 11.14
N TYR A 78 7.88 -4.68 11.02
CA TYR A 78 9.15 -4.97 10.32
C TYR A 78 9.90 -6.12 10.96
N ALA A 79 9.76 -6.30 12.27
CA ALA A 79 10.39 -7.41 12.99
C ALA A 79 9.92 -8.78 12.50
N ASP A 80 8.72 -8.87 11.94
CA ASP A 80 8.15 -10.11 11.40
C ASP A 80 8.56 -10.38 9.96
N ILE A 81 9.16 -9.39 9.28
CA ILE A 81 9.52 -9.51 7.86
C ILE A 81 10.87 -10.20 7.73
N GLU A 82 10.88 -11.31 7.00
CA GLU A 82 12.08 -12.09 6.73
C GLU A 82 12.73 -11.67 5.41
N SER A 83 11.93 -11.44 4.38
CA SER A 83 12.44 -10.99 3.08
C SER A 83 11.37 -10.23 2.30
N VAL A 84 11.82 -9.36 1.39
CA VAL A 84 10.95 -8.64 0.46
C VAL A 84 11.54 -8.82 -0.94
N LYS A 85 10.71 -9.27 -1.88
CA LYS A 85 11.07 -9.40 -3.29
C LYS A 85 10.12 -8.57 -4.14
N LEU A 86 10.67 -7.88 -5.12
CA LEU A 86 9.90 -7.10 -6.09
C LEU A 86 10.00 -7.78 -7.44
N ILE A 87 8.86 -8.09 -8.05
CA ILE A 87 8.79 -8.81 -9.31
C ILE A 87 7.99 -7.98 -10.31
N ASN A 88 8.61 -7.62 -11.43
CA ASN A 88 7.90 -6.94 -12.51
C ASN A 88 6.95 -7.92 -13.19
N ASP A 89 5.68 -7.55 -13.30
CA ASP A 89 4.64 -8.35 -13.92
C ASP A 89 3.78 -7.47 -14.84
N LEU A 90 4.22 -7.35 -16.09
CA LEU A 90 3.55 -6.52 -17.12
C LEU A 90 3.37 -5.08 -16.63
N LEU A 91 2.13 -4.69 -16.29
CA LEU A 91 1.78 -3.34 -15.88
C LEU A 91 1.95 -3.09 -14.38
N ASN A 92 2.30 -4.13 -13.63
CA ASN A 92 2.35 -4.09 -12.18
C ASN A 92 3.70 -4.52 -11.65
N VAL A 93 3.94 -4.22 -10.37
CA VAL A 93 5.02 -4.80 -9.59
C VAL A 93 4.38 -5.65 -8.51
N VAL A 94 4.79 -6.91 -8.41
CA VAL A 94 4.38 -7.79 -7.31
C VAL A 94 5.35 -7.55 -6.16
N ILE A 95 4.78 -7.27 -4.99
CA ILE A 95 5.53 -7.12 -3.73
C ILE A 95 5.32 -8.40 -2.95
N ASP A 96 6.35 -9.23 -2.89
CA ASP A 96 6.29 -10.52 -2.20
C ASP A 96 7.05 -10.42 -0.89
N ILE A 97 6.31 -10.42 0.22
CA ILE A 97 6.86 -10.24 1.57
C ILE A 97 6.72 -11.57 2.31
N GLU A 98 7.86 -12.15 2.69
CA GLU A 98 7.86 -13.32 3.57
C GLU A 98 7.88 -12.85 5.02
N THR A 99 6.96 -13.36 5.81
CA THR A 99 6.87 -13.07 7.24
C THR A 99 6.89 -14.37 8.03
N SER A 100 7.09 -14.25 9.34
CA SER A 100 7.02 -15.40 10.25
C SER A 100 5.64 -16.09 10.25
N SER A 101 4.61 -15.37 9.82
CA SER A 101 3.21 -15.87 9.79
C SER A 101 2.77 -16.30 8.39
N GLY A 102 3.64 -16.24 7.39
CA GLY A 102 3.33 -16.60 6.00
C GLY A 102 3.66 -15.48 5.02
N ALA A 103 3.40 -15.74 3.75
CA ALA A 103 3.67 -14.78 2.68
C ALA A 103 2.57 -13.74 2.57
N VAL A 104 2.97 -12.50 2.30
CA VAL A 104 2.07 -11.39 1.97
C VAL A 104 2.39 -10.97 0.55
N ARG A 105 1.44 -11.13 -0.36
CA ARG A 105 1.62 -10.77 -1.76
C ARG A 105 0.67 -9.65 -2.16
N LEU A 106 1.26 -8.56 -2.64
CA LEU A 106 0.52 -7.37 -3.07
C LEU A 106 0.95 -7.01 -4.49
N THR A 107 0.07 -6.33 -5.21
CA THR A 107 0.43 -5.71 -6.49
C THR A 107 0.28 -4.20 -6.39
N THR A 108 1.16 -3.49 -7.07
CA THR A 108 1.07 -2.04 -7.22
C THR A 108 1.33 -1.66 -8.66
N GLN A 109 0.71 -0.59 -9.14
CA GLN A 109 0.88 -0.14 -10.51
C GLN A 109 2.15 0.68 -10.68
N GLN A 110 2.84 0.48 -11.80
CA GLN A 110 4.05 1.21 -12.12
C GLN A 110 3.73 2.70 -12.34
N LYS A 111 4.72 3.56 -12.08
CA LYS A 111 4.59 5.01 -12.16
C LYS A 111 4.02 5.49 -13.48
N GLU A 112 4.55 4.97 -14.57
CA GLU A 112 4.21 5.40 -15.93
C GLU A 112 2.77 5.11 -16.32
N LEU A 113 2.12 4.20 -15.62
CA LEU A 113 0.78 3.73 -15.93
C LEU A 113 -0.26 4.19 -14.93
N SER A 114 0.16 4.80 -13.82
CA SER A 114 -0.74 5.10 -12.71
C SER A 114 -1.78 6.18 -13.04
N ASP A 115 -1.48 7.12 -13.94
CA ASP A 115 -2.42 8.19 -14.31
C ASP A 115 -3.65 7.66 -15.03
N LEU A 116 -3.49 6.58 -15.80
CA LEU A 116 -4.55 6.01 -16.63
C LEU A 116 -5.16 4.76 -16.00
N ARG A 117 -4.75 4.39 -14.81
CA ARG A 117 -5.13 3.15 -14.16
C ARG A 117 -5.77 3.42 -12.80
N LEU A 118 -6.20 2.34 -12.16
CA LEU A 118 -6.90 2.36 -10.89
C LEU A 118 -6.16 3.19 -9.81
N SER A 119 -4.85 3.01 -9.68
CA SER A 119 -4.06 3.73 -8.67
C SER A 119 -4.13 5.24 -8.84
N GLY A 120 -4.08 5.73 -10.08
CA GLY A 120 -4.22 7.16 -10.35
C GLY A 120 -5.59 7.69 -9.94
N ILE A 121 -6.64 6.92 -10.20
CA ILE A 121 -8.01 7.29 -9.82
C ILE A 121 -8.13 7.46 -8.30
N TYR A 122 -7.60 6.52 -7.52
CA TYR A 122 -7.69 6.57 -6.06
C TYR A 122 -6.76 7.62 -5.44
N ALA A 123 -5.62 7.89 -6.07
CA ALA A 123 -4.56 8.72 -5.51
C ALA A 123 -4.51 10.15 -6.05
N THR A 124 -5.41 10.52 -6.96
CA THR A 124 -5.42 11.87 -7.52
C THR A 124 -6.10 12.85 -6.58
N GLN A 125 -5.46 13.99 -6.37
CA GLN A 125 -6.04 15.09 -5.61
C GLN A 125 -5.83 16.41 -6.35
N TYR A 126 -6.78 17.33 -6.23
CA TYR A 126 -6.80 18.58 -6.97
C TYR A 126 -6.56 19.82 -6.09
N ALA A 127 -6.66 19.69 -4.78
CA ALA A 127 -6.43 20.80 -3.85
C ALA A 127 -4.97 21.28 -3.95
N GLY A 128 -4.77 22.53 -4.34
CA GLY A 128 -3.44 23.08 -4.54
C GLY A 128 -2.80 22.68 -5.88
N GLY A 129 -3.60 22.20 -6.83
CA GLY A 129 -3.16 21.73 -8.13
C GLY A 129 -3.27 20.20 -8.27
N TYR A 130 -3.11 19.72 -9.49
CA TYR A 130 -3.18 18.28 -9.76
C TYR A 130 -2.00 17.54 -9.12
N LYS A 131 -2.31 16.47 -8.40
CA LYS A 131 -1.29 15.60 -7.80
C LYS A 131 -1.76 14.14 -7.82
N ASN A 132 -0.95 13.27 -8.43
CA ASN A 132 -1.09 11.83 -8.30
C ASN A 132 -0.01 11.35 -7.33
N TRP A 133 -0.36 11.24 -6.05
CA TRP A 133 0.63 10.90 -5.03
C TRP A 133 1.12 9.45 -5.15
N HIS A 134 0.34 8.54 -5.74
CA HIS A 134 0.82 7.19 -6.01
C HIS A 134 2.00 7.22 -6.99
N ALA A 135 1.85 7.92 -8.11
CA ALA A 135 2.90 8.02 -9.11
C ALA A 135 4.19 8.64 -8.54
N GLU A 136 4.06 9.63 -7.67
CA GLU A 136 5.21 10.27 -7.03
C GLU A 136 5.90 9.35 -6.02
N ASN A 137 5.12 8.53 -5.31
CA ASN A 137 5.62 7.75 -4.18
C ASN A 137 6.04 6.32 -4.53
N VAL A 138 5.60 5.77 -5.66
CA VAL A 138 5.73 4.33 -5.92
C VAL A 138 7.19 3.86 -5.95
N GLN A 139 8.06 4.53 -6.68
CA GLN A 139 9.46 4.12 -6.77
C GLN A 139 10.21 4.24 -5.44
N PRO A 140 10.17 5.40 -4.75
CA PRO A 140 10.85 5.49 -3.46
C PRO A 140 10.28 4.53 -2.40
N THR A 141 8.97 4.26 -2.46
CA THR A 141 8.35 3.28 -1.55
C THR A 141 8.84 1.86 -1.85
N LEU A 142 8.90 1.47 -3.13
CA LEU A 142 9.42 0.16 -3.52
C LEU A 142 10.89 -0.01 -3.11
N GLN A 143 11.70 1.02 -3.27
CA GLN A 143 13.10 0.98 -2.82
C GLN A 143 13.19 0.79 -1.30
N ALA A 144 12.38 1.52 -0.54
CA ALA A 144 12.36 1.40 0.91
C ALA A 144 11.87 0.01 1.36
N LEU A 145 10.87 -0.56 0.67
CA LEU A 145 10.39 -1.90 0.94
C LEU A 145 11.49 -2.95 0.69
N SER A 146 12.21 -2.84 -0.41
CA SER A 146 13.29 -3.78 -0.72
C SER A 146 14.42 -3.76 0.31
N ALA A 147 14.62 -2.64 0.99
CA ALA A 147 15.62 -2.50 2.03
C ALA A 147 15.21 -3.17 3.35
N LEU A 148 13.96 -3.56 3.53
CA LEU A 148 13.49 -4.30 4.70
C LEU A 148 13.92 -5.77 4.67
N GLY A 149 14.26 -6.30 3.49
CA GLY A 149 14.71 -7.67 3.32
C GLY A 149 16.06 -7.90 4.00
N ARG A 150 16.21 -9.05 4.64
CA ARG A 150 17.45 -9.45 5.30
C ARG A 150 18.25 -10.39 4.42
#